data_fa7a41155e76b8cea698ab669185c4a0
#
_entry.id   fa7a41155e76b8cea698ab669185c4a0
#
_cell.length_a   1.000
_cell.length_b   1.000
_cell.length_c   1.000
_cell.angle_alpha   90.00
_cell.angle_beta   90.00
_cell.angle_gamma   90.00
#
_symmetry.space_group_name_H-M   'P 1'
#
loop_
_entity.id
_entity.type
_entity.pdbx_description
1 polymer ?
#
loop_
_entity_poly.entity_id
_entity_poly.type
_entity_poly.pdbx_seq_one_letter_code
_entity_poly.pdbx_strand_id
1 'polypeptide(L)'
;MNLGLNLSFAVKRWLDPVRLADMVKNDFHVEHVQFTWDLIDPWWPTELRDQLAIQYKEAFENAGVKIDATFGGLASYTYAHLLAPSKEQRECAFMFFQRAIDLTVKMGAKVMGTPVGGMSYEDAKDPVKRKERYQDMLRYIRSLASYGRKKGLEEIHIEATPLITEFPHSPEVSVKMMEDLKDTDIPVKLLIDWGHALYEPLLKEEADIDLWFQKCAPYIGSIHLQQTDGKWDRHWDFTHEDGMVTPKKIKEATSRAGLDDRMQYLEVVTIFEEDDDRVYDNMKKTMDYLHRELGC
;
A
#
# COMPACT_ATOMS: atom_id res chain seq x y z
N MET A 1 -6.92 -16.46 7.85
CA MET A 1 -6.16 -15.39 7.18
C MET A 1 -7.12 -14.28 6.82
N ASN A 2 -6.71 -13.02 6.94
CA ASN A 2 -7.57 -11.86 6.68
C ASN A 2 -7.30 -11.34 5.27
N LEU A 3 -8.14 -11.70 4.31
CA LEU A 3 -8.06 -11.22 2.92
C LEU A 3 -8.87 -9.94 2.77
N GLY A 4 -8.28 -8.92 2.17
CA GLY A 4 -8.91 -7.67 1.78
C GLY A 4 -8.60 -7.32 0.32
N LEU A 5 -9.11 -6.19 -0.13
CA LEU A 5 -8.94 -5.72 -1.49
C LEU A 5 -8.48 -4.27 -1.52
N ASN A 6 -7.37 -3.97 -2.19
CA ASN A 6 -7.00 -2.62 -2.55
C ASN A 6 -7.83 -2.18 -3.77
N LEU A 7 -8.35 -0.96 -3.75
CA LEU A 7 -9.27 -0.47 -4.79
C LEU A 7 -8.58 0.08 -6.04
N SER A 8 -7.27 -0.17 -6.24
CA SER A 8 -6.52 0.30 -7.42
C SER A 8 -7.09 -0.20 -8.75
N PHE A 9 -7.66 -1.41 -8.78
CA PHE A 9 -8.31 -1.96 -9.98
C PHE A 9 -9.49 -1.11 -10.48
N ALA A 10 -10.14 -0.34 -9.58
CA ALA A 10 -11.34 0.45 -9.88
C ALA A 10 -11.03 1.82 -10.49
N VAL A 11 -9.77 2.26 -10.45
CA VAL A 11 -9.36 3.59 -10.90
C VAL A 11 -9.72 3.81 -12.37
N LYS A 12 -10.38 4.95 -12.67
CA LYS A 12 -10.96 5.31 -13.98
C LYS A 12 -12.10 4.42 -14.50
N ARG A 13 -12.48 3.36 -13.78
CA ARG A 13 -13.51 2.40 -14.20
C ARG A 13 -14.78 2.50 -13.37
N TRP A 14 -14.68 2.20 -12.09
CA TRP A 14 -15.84 2.15 -11.19
C TRP A 14 -15.74 3.25 -10.13
N LEU A 15 -16.23 4.44 -10.49
CA LEU A 15 -16.12 5.65 -9.68
C LEU A 15 -17.37 5.97 -8.87
N ASP A 16 -18.49 5.28 -9.13
CA ASP A 16 -19.70 5.41 -8.32
C ASP A 16 -19.54 4.63 -7.01
N PRO A 17 -19.61 5.30 -5.83
CA PRO A 17 -19.34 4.65 -4.55
C PRO A 17 -20.29 3.48 -4.24
N VAL A 18 -21.57 3.60 -4.62
CA VAL A 18 -22.60 2.58 -4.33
C VAL A 18 -22.36 1.36 -5.20
N ARG A 19 -22.11 1.56 -6.50
CA ARG A 19 -21.82 0.47 -7.43
C ARG A 19 -20.52 -0.25 -7.05
N LEU A 20 -19.48 0.49 -6.67
CA LEU A 20 -18.20 -0.11 -6.28
C LEU A 20 -18.34 -0.92 -4.98
N ALA A 21 -19.05 -0.39 -3.98
CA ALA A 21 -19.29 -1.10 -2.72
C ALA A 21 -20.12 -2.37 -2.93
N ASP A 22 -21.15 -2.33 -3.79
CA ASP A 22 -21.96 -3.48 -4.18
C ASP A 22 -21.11 -4.57 -4.85
N MET A 23 -20.29 -4.20 -5.83
CA MET A 23 -19.36 -5.09 -6.53
C MET A 23 -18.39 -5.78 -5.55
N VAL A 24 -17.76 -5.00 -4.68
CA VAL A 24 -16.82 -5.53 -3.67
C VAL A 24 -17.51 -6.54 -2.75
N LYS A 25 -18.71 -6.23 -2.28
CA LYS A 25 -19.44 -7.11 -1.36
C LYS A 25 -20.04 -8.33 -2.03
N ASN A 26 -20.78 -8.13 -3.13
CA ASN A 26 -21.65 -9.16 -3.68
C ASN A 26 -20.98 -9.96 -4.82
N ASP A 27 -20.10 -9.33 -5.60
CA ASP A 27 -19.44 -10.00 -6.72
C ASP A 27 -18.07 -10.58 -6.30
N PHE A 28 -17.33 -9.88 -5.41
CA PHE A 28 -15.99 -10.30 -4.96
C PHE A 28 -15.96 -10.92 -3.56
N HIS A 29 -17.07 -10.85 -2.82
CA HIS A 29 -17.24 -11.42 -1.47
C HIS A 29 -16.23 -10.90 -0.44
N VAL A 30 -15.85 -9.60 -0.53
CA VAL A 30 -14.87 -8.95 0.34
C VAL A 30 -15.58 -8.06 1.37
N GLU A 31 -15.09 -8.08 2.61
CA GLU A 31 -15.61 -7.26 3.72
C GLU A 31 -14.61 -6.19 4.17
N HIS A 32 -13.39 -6.22 3.71
CA HIS A 32 -12.30 -5.34 4.11
C HIS A 32 -11.60 -4.73 2.91
N VAL A 33 -11.51 -3.40 2.84
CA VAL A 33 -10.83 -2.73 1.73
C VAL A 33 -9.77 -1.74 2.20
N GLN A 34 -8.78 -1.56 1.36
CA GLN A 34 -7.82 -0.48 1.39
C GLN A 34 -8.16 0.50 0.27
N PHE A 35 -8.49 1.74 0.62
CA PHE A 35 -8.93 2.76 -0.33
C PHE A 35 -7.72 3.45 -0.96
N THR A 36 -7.63 3.47 -2.29
CA THR A 36 -6.55 4.17 -3.00
C THR A 36 -6.83 5.66 -3.18
N TRP A 37 -5.81 6.51 -3.03
CA TRP A 37 -5.93 7.96 -3.26
C TRP A 37 -6.10 8.32 -4.73
N ASP A 38 -5.94 7.38 -5.66
CA ASP A 38 -6.25 7.59 -7.08
C ASP A 38 -7.76 7.75 -7.34
N LEU A 39 -8.62 7.34 -6.40
CA LEU A 39 -10.06 7.61 -6.44
C LEU A 39 -10.42 8.97 -5.84
N ILE A 40 -9.66 9.45 -4.84
CA ILE A 40 -9.81 10.78 -4.22
C ILE A 40 -8.44 11.33 -3.86
N ASP A 41 -7.94 12.27 -4.66
CA ASP A 41 -6.64 12.87 -4.41
C ASP A 41 -6.66 13.74 -3.14
N PRO A 42 -5.74 13.53 -2.18
CA PRO A 42 -5.58 14.39 -1.01
C PRO A 42 -5.47 15.90 -1.32
N TRP A 43 -4.95 16.28 -2.48
CA TRP A 43 -4.83 17.67 -2.91
C TRP A 43 -6.14 18.33 -3.40
N TRP A 44 -7.19 17.57 -3.62
CA TRP A 44 -8.46 18.20 -4.04
C TRP A 44 -8.94 19.23 -3.02
N PRO A 45 -9.73 20.23 -3.43
CA PRO A 45 -10.33 21.19 -2.51
C PRO A 45 -11.02 20.47 -1.34
N THR A 46 -10.68 20.86 -0.12
CA THR A 46 -11.03 20.11 1.12
C THR A 46 -12.52 19.79 1.22
N GLU A 47 -13.38 20.76 0.91
CA GLU A 47 -14.83 20.57 0.99
C GLU A 47 -15.33 19.49 0.02
N LEU A 48 -14.88 19.52 -1.23
CA LEU A 48 -15.28 18.55 -2.26
C LEU A 48 -14.70 17.17 -1.98
N ARG A 49 -13.44 17.11 -1.60
CA ARG A 49 -12.75 15.88 -1.18
C ARG A 49 -13.49 15.21 -0.03
N ASP A 50 -13.80 15.98 1.01
CA ASP A 50 -14.43 15.47 2.24
C ASP A 50 -15.88 15.04 1.99
N GLN A 51 -16.62 15.73 1.13
CA GLN A 51 -17.96 15.31 0.70
C GLN A 51 -17.94 13.96 0.00
N LEU A 52 -17.01 13.78 -0.96
CA LEU A 52 -16.89 12.51 -1.68
C LEU A 52 -16.38 11.39 -0.76
N ALA A 53 -15.44 11.69 0.15
CA ALA A 53 -14.98 10.73 1.15
C ALA A 53 -16.12 10.20 2.03
N ILE A 54 -17.07 11.06 2.43
CA ILE A 54 -18.25 10.67 3.18
C ILE A 54 -19.17 9.76 2.34
N GLN A 55 -19.37 10.08 1.04
CA GLN A 55 -20.19 9.24 0.16
C GLN A 55 -19.60 7.83 0.02
N TYR A 56 -18.29 7.69 -0.17
CA TYR A 56 -17.63 6.39 -0.19
C TYR A 56 -17.78 5.66 1.14
N LYS A 57 -17.50 6.33 2.25
CA LYS A 57 -17.67 5.76 3.59
C LYS A 57 -19.08 5.20 3.79
N GLU A 58 -20.11 6.01 3.56
CA GLU A 58 -21.51 5.61 3.74
C GLU A 58 -21.91 4.46 2.80
N ALA A 59 -21.47 4.48 1.54
CA ALA A 59 -21.76 3.43 0.58
C ALA A 59 -21.17 2.08 1.01
N PHE A 60 -19.90 2.10 1.44
CA PHE A 60 -19.22 0.87 1.90
C PHE A 60 -19.79 0.36 3.23
N GLU A 61 -20.05 1.25 4.20
CA GLU A 61 -20.70 0.88 5.46
C GLU A 61 -22.10 0.27 5.22
N ASN A 62 -22.90 0.85 4.32
CA ASN A 62 -24.24 0.34 3.97
C ASN A 62 -24.18 -1.03 3.28
N ALA A 63 -23.13 -1.31 2.52
CA ALA A 63 -22.89 -2.62 1.91
C ALA A 63 -22.30 -3.65 2.90
N GLY A 64 -21.98 -3.25 4.14
CA GLY A 64 -21.30 -4.11 5.12
C GLY A 64 -19.82 -4.35 4.80
N VAL A 65 -19.19 -3.40 4.11
CA VAL A 65 -17.74 -3.41 3.80
C VAL A 65 -17.04 -2.33 4.62
N LYS A 66 -15.93 -2.66 5.22
CA LYS A 66 -15.13 -1.74 6.03
C LYS A 66 -13.95 -1.20 5.25
N ILE A 67 -13.78 0.11 5.24
CA ILE A 67 -12.55 0.77 4.78
C ILE A 67 -11.58 0.77 5.97
N ASP A 68 -10.64 -0.20 6.01
CA ASP A 68 -9.69 -0.32 7.13
C ASP A 68 -8.54 0.66 7.02
N ALA A 69 -8.07 0.87 5.81
CA ALA A 69 -6.90 1.69 5.51
C ALA A 69 -7.12 2.53 4.24
N THR A 70 -6.31 3.59 4.09
CA THR A 70 -6.10 4.23 2.79
C THR A 70 -4.66 4.00 2.34
N PHE A 71 -4.42 4.14 1.03
CA PHE A 71 -3.10 3.89 0.45
C PHE A 71 -2.76 4.86 -0.68
N GLY A 72 -1.47 5.21 -0.76
CA GLY A 72 -0.93 6.02 -1.85
C GLY A 72 -0.91 5.23 -3.15
N GLY A 73 -1.74 5.63 -4.10
CA GLY A 73 -1.84 4.95 -5.39
C GLY A 73 -0.81 5.44 -6.41
N LEU A 74 -1.04 5.05 -7.67
CA LEU A 74 -0.15 5.31 -8.81
C LEU A 74 0.19 6.78 -9.01
N ALA A 75 -0.82 7.68 -8.93
CA ALA A 75 -0.60 9.10 -9.16
C ALA A 75 0.37 9.70 -8.13
N SER A 76 0.22 9.34 -6.86
CA SER A 76 1.12 9.82 -5.81
C SER A 76 2.50 9.19 -5.90
N TYR A 77 2.62 7.94 -6.33
CA TYR A 77 3.89 7.24 -6.48
C TYR A 77 4.84 7.90 -7.50
N THR A 78 4.34 8.69 -8.43
CA THR A 78 5.17 9.40 -9.41
C THR A 78 5.99 10.55 -8.83
N TYR A 79 5.77 10.95 -7.58
CA TYR A 79 6.47 12.05 -6.95
C TYR A 79 7.62 11.58 -6.07
N ALA A 80 8.68 12.39 -6.01
CA ALA A 80 9.84 12.16 -5.14
C ALA A 80 9.52 12.31 -3.63
N HIS A 81 8.41 12.94 -3.30
CA HIS A 81 7.88 13.11 -1.94
C HIS A 81 8.93 13.51 -0.88
N LEU A 82 9.02 12.76 0.23
CA LEU A 82 9.91 13.08 1.36
C LEU A 82 11.39 12.90 1.04
N LEU A 83 11.72 12.30 -0.11
CA LEU A 83 13.08 12.08 -0.60
C LEU A 83 13.48 13.08 -1.70
N ALA A 84 12.62 14.04 -2.04
CA ALA A 84 12.90 15.05 -3.05
C ALA A 84 14.18 15.86 -2.74
N PRO A 85 14.93 16.30 -3.77
CA PRO A 85 16.19 17.01 -3.56
C PRO A 85 16.01 18.39 -2.90
N SER A 86 14.96 19.14 -3.25
CA SER A 86 14.71 20.46 -2.64
C SER A 86 13.91 20.36 -1.35
N LYS A 87 14.17 21.28 -0.44
CA LYS A 87 13.42 21.38 0.82
C LYS A 87 11.96 21.71 0.56
N GLU A 88 11.69 22.59 -0.39
CA GLU A 88 10.34 23.03 -0.75
C GLU A 88 9.49 21.86 -1.25
N GLN A 89 10.06 20.97 -2.06
CA GLN A 89 9.36 19.74 -2.51
C GLN A 89 9.04 18.82 -1.33
N ARG A 90 9.97 18.65 -0.38
CA ARG A 90 9.72 17.84 0.82
C ARG A 90 8.67 18.46 1.74
N GLU A 91 8.62 19.79 1.86
CA GLU A 91 7.55 20.47 2.60
C GLU A 91 6.19 20.30 1.91
N CYS A 92 6.13 20.39 0.57
CA CYS A 92 4.91 20.06 -0.19
C CYS A 92 4.47 18.61 0.08
N ALA A 93 5.41 17.66 0.06
CA ALA A 93 5.11 16.25 0.35
C ALA A 93 4.58 16.07 1.79
N PHE A 94 5.18 16.75 2.76
CA PHE A 94 4.69 16.73 4.13
C PHE A 94 3.24 17.24 4.24
N MET A 95 2.91 18.33 3.58
CA MET A 95 1.54 18.85 3.52
C MET A 95 0.59 17.88 2.80
N PHE A 96 1.06 17.23 1.73
CA PHE A 96 0.30 16.20 1.03
C PHE A 96 -0.09 15.05 1.96
N PHE A 97 0.89 14.49 2.69
CA PHE A 97 0.63 13.41 3.63
C PHE A 97 -0.23 13.83 4.83
N GLN A 98 -0.14 15.09 5.29
CA GLN A 98 -1.10 15.59 6.29
C GLN A 98 -2.52 15.59 5.75
N ARG A 99 -2.74 15.99 4.50
CA ARG A 99 -4.05 15.95 3.85
C ARG A 99 -4.52 14.51 3.58
N ALA A 100 -3.60 13.60 3.32
CA ALA A 100 -3.91 12.16 3.21
C ALA A 100 -4.34 11.58 4.56
N ILE A 101 -3.72 11.97 5.66
CA ILE A 101 -4.17 11.62 7.02
C ILE A 101 -5.58 12.17 7.28
N ASP A 102 -5.85 13.43 6.94
CA ASP A 102 -7.18 14.02 7.10
C ASP A 102 -8.24 13.25 6.28
N LEU A 103 -7.93 12.86 5.05
CA LEU A 103 -8.79 12.04 4.20
C LEU A 103 -9.04 10.66 4.81
N THR A 104 -7.97 9.98 5.26
CA THR A 104 -8.04 8.66 5.91
C THR A 104 -9.02 8.67 7.09
N VAL A 105 -8.85 9.62 7.98
CA VAL A 105 -9.72 9.77 9.16
C VAL A 105 -11.15 10.13 8.76
N LYS A 106 -11.33 10.97 7.74
CA LYS A 106 -12.66 11.35 7.22
C LYS A 106 -13.42 10.13 6.69
N MET A 107 -12.74 9.18 6.07
CA MET A 107 -13.32 7.91 5.60
C MET A 107 -13.61 6.93 6.74
N GLY A 108 -13.22 7.23 7.97
CA GLY A 108 -13.35 6.34 9.11
C GLY A 108 -12.27 5.28 9.22
N ALA A 109 -11.31 5.27 8.29
CA ALA A 109 -10.15 4.40 8.33
C ALA A 109 -9.17 4.81 9.44
N LYS A 110 -8.39 3.84 9.91
CA LYS A 110 -7.48 4.01 11.05
C LYS A 110 -6.01 3.90 10.66
N VAL A 111 -5.74 3.44 9.47
CA VAL A 111 -4.40 3.19 8.94
C VAL A 111 -4.20 3.96 7.64
N MET A 112 -3.06 4.63 7.52
CA MET A 112 -2.62 5.24 6.27
C MET A 112 -1.38 4.50 5.78
N GLY A 113 -1.44 3.95 4.57
CA GLY A 113 -0.31 3.29 3.91
C GLY A 113 0.25 4.12 2.76
N THR A 114 1.57 4.08 2.54
CA THR A 114 2.19 4.79 1.41
C THR A 114 3.65 4.42 1.23
N PRO A 115 4.20 4.43 -0.01
CA PRO A 115 5.60 4.70 -0.26
C PRO A 115 5.96 6.12 0.21
N VAL A 116 7.20 6.35 0.57
CA VAL A 116 7.66 7.66 1.07
C VAL A 116 8.30 8.56 0.01
N GLY A 117 8.43 8.03 -1.21
CA GLY A 117 9.02 8.69 -2.37
C GLY A 117 10.42 8.20 -2.73
N GLY A 118 11.00 8.79 -3.77
CA GLY A 118 12.28 8.41 -4.34
C GLY A 118 13.27 9.57 -4.44
N MET A 119 14.56 9.26 -4.22
CA MET A 119 15.66 10.22 -4.40
C MET A 119 15.90 10.51 -5.88
N SER A 120 16.42 11.70 -6.19
CA SER A 120 16.95 11.97 -7.52
C SER A 120 18.15 11.05 -7.82
N TYR A 121 18.45 10.91 -9.11
CA TYR A 121 19.59 10.12 -9.55
C TYR A 121 20.92 10.58 -8.91
N GLU A 122 21.10 11.90 -8.77
CA GLU A 122 22.29 12.50 -8.19
C GLU A 122 22.38 12.25 -6.68
N ASP A 123 21.28 12.50 -5.95
CA ASP A 123 21.23 12.30 -4.50
C ASP A 123 21.42 10.82 -4.14
N ALA A 124 20.87 9.91 -4.94
CA ALA A 124 20.99 8.47 -4.71
C ALA A 124 22.43 7.94 -4.88
N LYS A 125 23.26 8.58 -5.72
CA LYS A 125 24.67 8.22 -5.94
C LYS A 125 25.64 8.84 -4.95
N ASP A 126 25.24 9.92 -4.29
CA ASP A 126 26.06 10.61 -3.29
C ASP A 126 25.75 10.04 -1.89
N PRO A 127 26.69 9.34 -1.23
CA PRO A 127 26.46 8.75 0.09
C PRO A 127 26.11 9.77 1.16
N VAL A 128 26.60 11.01 1.04
CA VAL A 128 26.31 12.09 1.99
C VAL A 128 24.86 12.55 1.81
N LYS A 129 24.46 12.82 0.56
CA LYS A 129 23.09 13.19 0.22
C LYS A 129 22.10 12.10 0.58
N ARG A 130 22.39 10.85 0.25
CA ARG A 130 21.58 9.71 0.61
C ARG A 130 21.31 9.64 2.13
N LYS A 131 22.35 9.84 2.94
CA LYS A 131 22.22 9.90 4.39
C LYS A 131 21.39 11.10 4.85
N GLU A 132 21.60 12.28 4.26
CA GLU A 132 20.80 13.48 4.55
C GLU A 132 19.32 13.25 4.24
N ARG A 133 18.99 12.72 3.05
CA ARG A 133 17.59 12.41 2.63
C ARG A 133 16.93 11.44 3.61
N TYR A 134 17.64 10.37 3.98
CA TYR A 134 17.16 9.41 4.97
C TYR A 134 16.81 10.08 6.31
N GLN A 135 17.71 10.91 6.85
CA GLN A 135 17.46 11.61 8.13
C GLN A 135 16.32 12.64 8.02
N ASP A 136 16.21 13.35 6.91
CA ASP A 136 15.12 14.28 6.64
C ASP A 136 13.77 13.53 6.60
N MET A 137 13.70 12.43 5.86
CA MET A 137 12.54 11.56 5.78
C MET A 137 12.08 11.08 7.17
N LEU A 138 12.99 10.56 8.00
CA LEU A 138 12.66 10.12 9.36
C LEU A 138 12.05 11.26 10.21
N ARG A 139 12.56 12.49 10.09
CA ARG A 139 11.99 13.66 10.80
C ARG A 139 10.56 13.96 10.34
N TYR A 140 10.31 13.93 9.02
CA TYR A 140 8.96 14.14 8.49
C TYR A 140 8.00 13.05 8.92
N ILE A 141 8.41 11.77 8.89
CA ILE A 141 7.57 10.65 9.34
C ILE A 141 7.21 10.79 10.82
N ARG A 142 8.15 11.16 11.70
CA ARG A 142 7.84 11.45 13.11
C ARG A 142 6.81 12.58 13.25
N SER A 143 6.96 13.64 12.46
CA SER A 143 6.01 14.75 12.47
C SER A 143 4.63 14.35 11.94
N LEU A 144 4.56 13.45 10.93
CA LEU A 144 3.32 12.87 10.44
C LEU A 144 2.66 11.96 11.49
N ALA A 145 3.43 11.16 12.21
CA ALA A 145 2.93 10.33 13.31
C ALA A 145 2.30 11.20 14.43
N SER A 146 2.97 12.30 14.80
CA SER A 146 2.43 13.27 15.76
C SER A 146 1.15 13.95 15.25
N TYR A 147 1.09 14.29 13.97
CA TYR A 147 -0.09 14.85 13.34
C TYR A 147 -1.23 13.84 13.31
N GLY A 148 -0.94 12.62 12.88
CA GLY A 148 -1.88 11.50 12.80
C GLY A 148 -2.54 11.20 14.15
N ARG A 149 -1.75 11.13 15.23
CA ARG A 149 -2.27 10.98 16.60
C ARG A 149 -3.30 12.04 16.95
N LYS A 150 -3.00 13.31 16.65
CA LYS A 150 -3.92 14.43 16.94
C LYS A 150 -5.21 14.36 16.14
N LYS A 151 -5.19 13.69 14.98
CA LYS A 151 -6.36 13.52 14.11
C LYS A 151 -7.14 12.23 14.38
N GLY A 152 -6.60 11.31 15.18
CA GLY A 152 -7.22 10.02 15.49
C GLY A 152 -6.83 8.88 14.55
N LEU A 153 -5.75 9.05 13.76
CA LEU A 153 -5.10 7.96 13.05
C LEU A 153 -4.42 7.02 14.06
N GLU A 154 -4.45 5.73 13.81
CA GLU A 154 -3.89 4.74 14.73
C GLU A 154 -2.52 4.23 14.27
N GLU A 155 -2.27 4.08 12.98
CA GLU A 155 -1.01 3.57 12.42
C GLU A 155 -0.65 4.23 11.09
N ILE A 156 0.65 4.27 10.77
CA ILE A 156 1.17 4.58 9.44
C ILE A 156 1.91 3.35 8.95
N HIS A 157 1.54 2.85 7.75
CA HIS A 157 2.25 1.76 7.11
C HIS A 157 3.11 2.29 5.96
N ILE A 158 4.41 2.00 6.01
CA ILE A 158 5.35 2.39 4.97
C ILE A 158 5.65 1.17 4.10
N GLU A 159 5.40 1.32 2.83
CA GLU A 159 5.65 0.27 1.86
C GLU A 159 7.13 0.13 1.55
N ALA A 160 7.60 -1.10 1.56
CA ALA A 160 8.92 -1.46 1.03
C ALA A 160 8.84 -1.59 -0.49
N THR A 161 9.59 -0.76 -1.19
CA THR A 161 9.54 -0.62 -2.66
C THR A 161 10.78 -1.20 -3.33
N PRO A 162 10.70 -1.71 -4.58
CA PRO A 162 11.79 -2.44 -5.22
C PRO A 162 12.80 -1.52 -5.93
N LEU A 163 13.06 -0.32 -5.40
CA LEU A 163 13.97 0.65 -6.00
C LEU A 163 15.06 1.11 -5.04
N ILE A 164 16.33 1.01 -5.48
CA ILE A 164 17.48 1.42 -4.68
C ILE A 164 17.46 2.91 -4.30
N THR A 165 16.73 3.73 -5.03
CA THR A 165 16.55 5.16 -4.78
C THR A 165 15.52 5.46 -3.70
N GLU A 166 14.83 4.44 -3.20
CA GLU A 166 13.73 4.55 -2.24
C GLU A 166 14.09 3.93 -0.87
N PHE A 167 13.26 4.21 0.12
CA PHE A 167 13.36 3.62 1.45
C PHE A 167 12.00 3.15 1.94
N PRO A 168 11.93 1.93 2.53
CA PRO A 168 12.96 0.89 2.52
C PRO A 168 12.93 0.06 1.23
N HIS A 169 14.04 -0.56 0.83
CA HIS A 169 14.15 -1.34 -0.41
C HIS A 169 14.78 -2.73 -0.22
N SER A 170 15.11 -3.09 1.00
CA SER A 170 15.62 -4.43 1.37
C SER A 170 15.21 -4.78 2.80
N PRO A 171 15.26 -6.05 3.20
CA PRO A 171 14.93 -6.46 4.56
C PRO A 171 15.77 -5.74 5.63
N GLU A 172 17.07 -5.58 5.41
CA GLU A 172 17.96 -4.90 6.36
C GLU A 172 17.61 -3.42 6.52
N VAL A 173 17.37 -2.74 5.41
CA VAL A 173 16.99 -1.32 5.41
C VAL A 173 15.62 -1.15 6.06
N SER A 174 14.70 -2.09 5.87
CA SER A 174 13.39 -2.11 6.49
C SER A 174 13.47 -2.21 8.01
N VAL A 175 14.22 -3.19 8.51
CA VAL A 175 14.43 -3.38 9.97
C VAL A 175 15.08 -2.14 10.56
N LYS A 176 16.16 -1.63 9.93
CA LYS A 176 16.83 -0.42 10.40
C LYS A 176 15.87 0.78 10.48
N MET A 177 15.05 0.99 9.45
CA MET A 177 14.10 2.10 9.41
C MET A 177 13.05 1.99 10.52
N MET A 178 12.52 0.80 10.78
CA MET A 178 11.57 0.58 11.87
C MET A 178 12.20 0.81 13.25
N GLU A 179 13.43 0.37 13.46
CA GLU A 179 14.16 0.65 14.71
C GLU A 179 14.41 2.15 14.89
N ASP A 180 14.75 2.86 13.81
CA ASP A 180 14.93 4.32 13.84
C ASP A 180 13.60 5.06 14.09
N LEU A 181 12.43 4.46 13.84
CA LEU A 181 11.09 5.05 14.01
C LEU A 181 10.31 4.50 15.22
N LYS A 182 10.91 3.69 16.06
CA LYS A 182 10.21 3.03 17.19
C LYS A 182 9.59 3.96 18.21
N ASP A 183 10.08 5.22 18.32
CA ASP A 183 9.66 6.20 19.31
C ASP A 183 8.62 7.20 18.74
N THR A 184 7.84 6.81 17.73
CA THR A 184 6.79 7.64 17.15
C THR A 184 5.52 7.66 17.99
N ASP A 185 4.75 8.76 17.92
CA ASP A 185 3.53 8.96 18.73
C ASP A 185 2.39 7.97 18.40
N ILE A 186 2.35 7.44 17.17
CA ILE A 186 1.57 6.27 16.76
C ILE A 186 2.52 5.29 16.08
N PRO A 187 2.24 3.99 16.09
CA PRO A 187 3.07 3.00 15.42
C PRO A 187 3.29 3.31 13.94
N VAL A 188 4.55 3.27 13.53
CA VAL A 188 4.94 3.19 12.11
C VAL A 188 5.33 1.76 11.83
N LYS A 189 4.71 1.14 10.85
CA LYS A 189 4.91 -0.26 10.49
C LYS A 189 5.27 -0.41 9.03
N LEU A 190 5.67 -1.61 8.64
CA LEU A 190 5.93 -1.96 7.25
C LEU A 190 4.65 -2.45 6.57
N LEU A 191 4.51 -2.09 5.32
CA LEU A 191 3.70 -2.81 4.36
C LEU A 191 4.66 -3.56 3.44
N ILE A 192 4.50 -4.88 3.35
CA ILE A 192 5.31 -5.72 2.47
C ILE A 192 4.45 -6.15 1.30
N ASP A 193 4.88 -5.77 0.11
CA ASP A 193 4.29 -6.24 -1.14
C ASP A 193 5.03 -7.48 -1.66
N TRP A 194 4.27 -8.50 -2.09
CA TRP A 194 4.83 -9.75 -2.61
C TRP A 194 5.65 -9.55 -3.88
N GLY A 195 5.19 -8.69 -4.80
CA GLY A 195 5.92 -8.42 -6.04
C GLY A 195 7.23 -7.68 -5.79
N HIS A 196 7.21 -6.74 -4.84
CA HIS A 196 8.40 -6.00 -4.42
C HIS A 196 9.41 -6.90 -3.72
N ALA A 197 8.94 -7.77 -2.82
CA ALA A 197 9.78 -8.71 -2.08
C ALA A 197 10.41 -9.80 -2.96
N LEU A 198 9.81 -10.08 -4.12
CA LEU A 198 10.27 -11.07 -5.09
C LEU A 198 11.01 -10.46 -6.29
N TYR A 199 11.29 -9.14 -6.27
CA TYR A 199 11.91 -8.44 -7.39
C TYR A 199 13.40 -8.79 -7.52
N GLU A 200 13.72 -9.80 -8.32
CA GLU A 200 15.05 -10.35 -8.53
C GLU A 200 16.09 -9.35 -9.06
N PRO A 201 15.77 -8.42 -10.01
CA PRO A 201 16.77 -7.51 -10.56
C PRO A 201 17.48 -6.65 -9.52
N LEU A 202 16.83 -6.27 -8.43
CA LEU A 202 17.43 -5.54 -7.31
C LEU A 202 17.95 -6.47 -6.22
N LEU A 203 17.12 -7.40 -5.78
CA LEU A 203 17.30 -8.16 -4.53
C LEU A 203 18.19 -9.40 -4.70
N LYS A 204 18.32 -9.92 -5.93
CA LYS A 204 19.13 -11.14 -6.23
C LYS A 204 18.69 -12.31 -5.33
N GLU A 205 19.60 -12.85 -4.52
CA GLU A 205 19.32 -13.95 -3.59
C GLU A 205 18.39 -13.54 -2.43
N GLU A 206 18.19 -12.24 -2.20
CA GLU A 206 17.23 -11.72 -1.22
C GLU A 206 15.80 -11.59 -1.76
N ALA A 207 15.55 -11.92 -3.04
CA ALA A 207 14.23 -11.98 -3.64
C ALA A 207 13.45 -13.21 -3.15
N ASP A 208 13.18 -13.25 -1.86
CA ASP A 208 12.57 -14.37 -1.14
C ASP A 208 11.63 -13.85 -0.04
N ILE A 209 10.34 -14.13 -0.16
CA ILE A 209 9.32 -13.70 0.79
C ILE A 209 9.54 -14.28 2.20
N ASP A 210 10.05 -15.51 2.30
CA ASP A 210 10.34 -16.12 3.60
C ASP A 210 11.45 -15.35 4.33
N LEU A 211 12.46 -14.89 3.61
CA LEU A 211 13.53 -14.06 4.16
C LEU A 211 12.99 -12.71 4.64
N TRP A 212 12.13 -12.05 3.85
CA TRP A 212 11.48 -10.81 4.23
C TRP A 212 10.64 -10.98 5.49
N PHE A 213 9.79 -12.00 5.53
CA PHE A 213 8.93 -12.25 6.68
C PHE A 213 9.74 -12.65 7.92
N GLN A 214 10.76 -13.50 7.77
CA GLN A 214 11.63 -13.87 8.87
C GLN A 214 12.30 -12.66 9.54
N LYS A 215 12.80 -11.70 8.74
CA LYS A 215 13.49 -10.52 9.26
C LYS A 215 12.53 -9.43 9.75
N CYS A 216 11.42 -9.23 9.03
CA CYS A 216 10.55 -8.07 9.22
C CYS A 216 9.26 -8.34 10.00
N ALA A 217 8.89 -9.61 10.31
CA ALA A 217 7.62 -9.96 10.94
C ALA A 217 7.19 -9.07 12.13
N PRO A 218 8.08 -8.69 13.07
CA PRO A 218 7.69 -7.85 14.21
C PRO A 218 7.20 -6.45 13.81
N TYR A 219 7.56 -5.99 12.62
CA TYR A 219 7.29 -4.65 12.12
C TYR A 219 6.18 -4.60 11.08
N ILE A 220 5.72 -5.76 10.57
CA ILE A 220 4.71 -5.81 9.49
C ILE A 220 3.34 -5.46 10.05
N GLY A 221 2.71 -4.44 9.46
CA GLY A 221 1.34 -4.02 9.74
C GLY A 221 0.33 -4.61 8.77
N SER A 222 0.66 -4.63 7.48
CA SER A 222 -0.16 -5.21 6.41
C SER A 222 0.70 -5.75 5.27
N ILE A 223 0.06 -6.48 4.37
CA ILE A 223 0.73 -7.14 3.25
C ILE A 223 -0.08 -6.81 1.98
N HIS A 224 0.61 -6.53 0.87
CA HIS A 224 0.00 -6.52 -0.46
C HIS A 224 0.24 -7.86 -1.15
N LEU A 225 -0.84 -8.39 -1.73
CA LEU A 225 -0.81 -9.55 -2.60
C LEU A 225 -0.94 -9.09 -4.04
N GLN A 226 -0.03 -9.47 -4.88
CA GLN A 226 -0.11 -9.31 -6.32
C GLN A 226 0.46 -10.55 -7.00
N GLN A 227 0.12 -10.76 -8.26
CA GLN A 227 0.81 -11.74 -9.06
C GLN A 227 1.98 -11.09 -9.80
N THR A 228 3.11 -11.79 -9.89
CA THR A 228 4.35 -11.28 -10.47
C THR A 228 5.16 -12.40 -11.12
N ASP A 229 6.05 -12.02 -12.05
CA ASP A 229 7.10 -12.88 -12.61
C ASP A 229 8.46 -12.69 -11.93
N GLY A 230 8.53 -11.84 -10.89
CA GLY A 230 9.76 -11.48 -10.17
C GLY A 230 10.74 -10.60 -10.95
N LYS A 231 10.43 -10.22 -12.20
CA LYS A 231 11.30 -9.44 -13.09
C LYS A 231 10.93 -7.97 -13.18
N TRP A 232 9.66 -7.69 -12.94
CA TRP A 232 9.08 -6.34 -12.94
C TRP A 232 8.06 -6.22 -11.83
N ASP A 233 7.76 -5.01 -11.42
CA ASP A 233 6.64 -4.70 -10.56
C ASP A 233 5.35 -4.78 -11.40
N ARG A 234 4.62 -5.90 -11.27
CA ARG A 234 3.57 -6.28 -12.22
C ARG A 234 2.18 -5.89 -11.77
N HIS A 235 1.88 -6.03 -10.51
CA HIS A 235 0.52 -5.89 -9.95
C HIS A 235 -0.57 -6.64 -10.75
N TRP A 236 -0.23 -7.83 -11.27
CA TRP A 236 -1.15 -8.66 -12.01
C TRP A 236 -2.20 -9.31 -11.09
N ASP A 237 -3.35 -9.61 -11.67
CA ASP A 237 -4.33 -10.51 -11.08
C ASP A 237 -3.87 -11.99 -11.15
N PHE A 238 -4.54 -12.88 -10.44
CA PHE A 238 -4.14 -14.30 -10.36
C PHE A 238 -4.62 -15.16 -11.55
N THR A 239 -5.08 -14.55 -12.63
CA THR A 239 -5.36 -15.26 -13.89
C THR A 239 -4.14 -15.33 -14.83
N HIS A 240 -3.06 -14.62 -14.50
CA HIS A 240 -1.83 -14.63 -15.29
C HIS A 240 -1.05 -15.94 -15.12
N GLU A 241 -0.84 -16.66 -16.24
CA GLU A 241 -0.18 -17.98 -16.26
C GLU A 241 1.32 -17.91 -15.89
N ASP A 242 2.00 -16.79 -16.19
CA ASP A 242 3.42 -16.56 -15.85
C ASP A 242 3.64 -16.18 -14.39
N GLY A 243 2.59 -16.16 -13.58
CA GLY A 243 2.67 -15.75 -12.20
C GLY A 243 3.32 -16.79 -11.29
N MET A 244 4.19 -16.34 -10.37
CA MET A 244 4.93 -17.21 -9.46
C MET A 244 4.39 -17.27 -8.03
N VAL A 245 3.41 -16.41 -7.69
CA VAL A 245 2.76 -16.38 -6.37
C VAL A 245 1.60 -17.36 -6.36
N THR A 246 1.57 -18.28 -5.39
CA THR A 246 0.49 -19.26 -5.27
C THR A 246 -0.17 -19.17 -3.89
N PRO A 247 -1.49 -19.46 -3.76
CA PRO A 247 -2.17 -19.46 -2.47
C PRO A 247 -1.49 -20.38 -1.44
N LYS A 248 -0.93 -21.49 -1.89
CA LYS A 248 -0.14 -22.39 -1.02
C LYS A 248 1.08 -21.66 -0.44
N LYS A 249 1.88 -20.95 -1.27
CA LYS A 249 3.02 -20.17 -0.80
C LYS A 249 2.57 -19.08 0.16
N ILE A 250 1.48 -18.37 -0.15
CA ILE A 250 0.93 -17.33 0.72
C ILE A 250 0.63 -17.91 2.11
N LYS A 251 -0.14 -18.99 2.19
CA LYS A 251 -0.47 -19.65 3.47
C LYS A 251 0.77 -20.07 4.24
N GLU A 252 1.68 -20.79 3.57
CA GLU A 252 2.87 -21.36 4.21
C GLU A 252 3.80 -20.26 4.74
N ALA A 253 4.07 -19.22 3.94
CA ALA A 253 4.95 -18.12 4.34
C ALA A 253 4.34 -17.30 5.48
N THR A 254 3.05 -16.96 5.37
CA THR A 254 2.33 -16.18 6.38
C THR A 254 2.27 -16.93 7.72
N SER A 255 1.86 -18.21 7.71
CA SER A 255 1.76 -19.01 8.94
C SER A 255 3.13 -19.27 9.59
N ARG A 256 4.15 -19.55 8.78
CA ARG A 256 5.52 -19.76 9.26
C ARG A 256 6.07 -18.53 10.00
N ALA A 257 5.68 -17.34 9.53
CA ALA A 257 6.10 -16.08 10.13
C ALA A 257 5.17 -15.58 11.26
N GLY A 258 4.05 -16.27 11.54
CA GLY A 258 3.06 -15.84 12.52
C GLY A 258 2.31 -14.57 12.14
N LEU A 259 2.04 -14.39 10.86
CA LEU A 259 1.38 -13.21 10.28
C LEU A 259 -0.07 -13.47 9.85
N ASP A 260 -0.67 -14.58 10.30
CA ASP A 260 -2.04 -14.97 9.90
C ASP A 260 -3.12 -13.97 10.30
N ASP A 261 -2.85 -13.14 11.30
CA ASP A 261 -3.75 -12.07 11.78
C ASP A 261 -3.60 -10.75 11.02
N ARG A 262 -2.59 -10.61 10.17
CA ARG A 262 -2.38 -9.40 9.36
C ARG A 262 -3.34 -9.34 8.19
N MET A 263 -3.80 -8.11 7.91
CA MET A 263 -4.57 -7.85 6.68
C MET A 263 -3.66 -8.03 5.46
N GLN A 264 -4.15 -8.81 4.50
CA GLN A 264 -3.50 -9.00 3.22
C GLN A 264 -4.44 -8.47 2.13
N TYR A 265 -4.07 -7.33 1.54
CA TYR A 265 -4.87 -6.69 0.51
C TYR A 265 -4.40 -7.15 -0.87
N LEU A 266 -5.29 -7.75 -1.65
CA LEU A 266 -5.03 -7.95 -3.07
C LEU A 266 -4.91 -6.59 -3.75
N GLU A 267 -3.75 -6.30 -4.33
CA GLU A 267 -3.52 -5.08 -5.10
C GLU A 267 -3.27 -5.42 -6.56
N VAL A 268 -4.21 -5.06 -7.41
CA VAL A 268 -4.13 -5.25 -8.86
C VAL A 268 -4.19 -3.91 -9.56
N VAL A 269 -3.21 -3.67 -10.42
CA VAL A 269 -3.13 -2.46 -11.23
C VAL A 269 -3.15 -2.88 -12.71
N THR A 270 -4.29 -2.69 -13.36
CA THR A 270 -4.44 -2.98 -14.78
C THR A 270 -4.08 -1.76 -15.63
N ILE A 271 -3.55 -2.01 -16.82
CA ILE A 271 -3.35 -0.94 -17.79
C ILE A 271 -4.69 -0.29 -18.14
N PHE A 272 -4.68 1.02 -18.36
CA PHE A 272 -5.92 1.78 -18.57
C PHE A 272 -6.65 1.45 -19.88
N GLU A 273 -5.93 0.89 -20.84
CA GLU A 273 -6.46 0.46 -22.15
C GLU A 273 -7.13 -0.93 -22.10
N GLU A 274 -7.01 -1.67 -21.00
CA GLU A 274 -7.67 -2.97 -20.86
C GLU A 274 -9.19 -2.80 -20.84
N ASP A 275 -9.89 -3.74 -21.46
CA ASP A 275 -11.36 -3.79 -21.50
C ASP A 275 -11.95 -3.95 -20.09
N ASP A 276 -12.92 -3.11 -19.73
CA ASP A 276 -13.48 -3.05 -18.38
C ASP A 276 -14.21 -4.35 -17.98
N ASP A 277 -14.93 -5.00 -18.90
CA ASP A 277 -15.62 -6.27 -18.62
C ASP A 277 -14.59 -7.39 -18.36
N ARG A 278 -13.49 -7.36 -19.10
CA ARG A 278 -12.38 -8.30 -18.89
C ARG A 278 -11.68 -8.09 -17.55
N VAL A 279 -11.44 -6.82 -17.16
CA VAL A 279 -10.89 -6.51 -15.83
C VAL A 279 -11.82 -7.01 -14.73
N TYR A 280 -13.12 -6.76 -14.86
CA TYR A 280 -14.12 -7.25 -13.91
C TYR A 280 -14.11 -8.80 -13.82
N ASP A 281 -14.15 -9.49 -14.95
CA ASP A 281 -14.13 -10.95 -14.99
C ASP A 281 -12.86 -11.57 -14.39
N ASN A 282 -11.71 -10.96 -14.66
CA ASN A 282 -10.42 -11.40 -14.11
C ASN A 282 -10.37 -11.17 -12.60
N MET A 283 -10.82 -10.01 -12.12
CA MET A 283 -10.89 -9.72 -10.69
C MET A 283 -11.82 -10.71 -9.98
N LYS A 284 -13.00 -10.99 -10.55
CA LYS A 284 -13.93 -11.97 -9.98
C LYS A 284 -13.30 -13.36 -9.91
N LYS A 285 -12.70 -13.85 -10.99
CA LYS A 285 -12.00 -15.15 -11.02
C LYS A 285 -10.88 -15.22 -10.00
N THR A 286 -10.12 -14.13 -9.87
CA THR A 286 -9.03 -14.01 -8.90
C THR A 286 -9.56 -14.10 -7.47
N MET A 287 -10.61 -13.36 -7.12
CA MET A 287 -11.20 -13.42 -5.79
C MET A 287 -11.81 -14.78 -5.48
N ASP A 288 -12.58 -15.35 -6.40
CA ASP A 288 -13.14 -16.71 -6.27
C ASP A 288 -12.03 -17.77 -6.05
N TYR A 289 -10.90 -17.62 -6.77
CA TYR A 289 -9.73 -18.49 -6.61
C TYR A 289 -9.08 -18.32 -5.24
N LEU A 290 -8.80 -17.10 -4.84
CA LEU A 290 -8.15 -16.83 -3.55
C LEU A 290 -9.02 -17.26 -2.37
N HIS A 291 -10.33 -16.95 -2.35
CA HIS A 291 -11.25 -17.41 -1.31
C HIS A 291 -11.27 -18.93 -1.18
N ARG A 292 -11.41 -19.65 -2.30
CA ARG A 292 -11.42 -21.10 -2.29
C ARG A 292 -10.13 -21.72 -1.76
N GLU A 293 -8.99 -21.23 -2.23
CA GLU A 293 -7.69 -21.84 -1.90
C GLU A 293 -7.16 -21.37 -0.53
N LEU A 294 -7.44 -20.14 -0.14
CA LEU A 294 -7.02 -19.60 1.16
C LEU A 294 -7.99 -19.99 2.28
N GLY A 295 -9.26 -20.27 1.96
CA GLY A 295 -10.26 -20.67 2.94
C GLY A 295 -10.75 -19.49 3.80
N CYS A 296 -10.92 -18.34 3.21
CA CYS A 296 -11.37 -17.10 3.88
C CYS A 296 -12.52 -16.45 3.11
#